data_587808ba2e9ab744dee61069594915ca
#
_entry.id   587808ba2e9ab744dee61069594915ca
#
_cell.length_a   1.000
_cell.length_b   1.000
_cell.length_c   1.000
_cell.angle_alpha   90.00
_cell.angle_beta   90.00
_cell.angle_gamma   90.00
#
_symmetry.space_group_name_H-M   'P 1'
#
loop_
_entity.id
_entity.type
_entity.pdbx_description
1 polymer ?
#
loop_
_entity_poly.entity_id
_entity_poly.type
_entity_poly.pdbx_seq_one_letter_code
_entity_poly.pdbx_strand_id
1 'polypeptide(L)' 'MKNKFYLKEFQFFDGKDSVVFNILSVDGDKITVVVSKCGKISVSDYDLHTDKNGLYFEYGVAGKEHIHIDDFEEAE' A
#
# COMPACT_ATOMS: atom_id res chain seq x y z
N MET A 1 -21.34 -2.32 4.16
CA MET A 1 -20.91 -1.67 2.94
C MET A 1 -19.42 -1.87 2.75
N LYS A 2 -18.99 -2.20 1.56
CA LYS A 2 -17.58 -2.40 1.29
C LYS A 2 -16.84 -1.07 1.16
N ASN A 3 -15.67 -1.01 1.74
CA ASN A 3 -14.76 0.09 1.52
C ASN A 3 -14.24 -0.01 0.08
N LYS A 4 -14.33 1.09 -0.67
CA LYS A 4 -13.94 1.06 -2.08
C LYS A 4 -12.45 0.75 -2.28
N PHE A 5 -11.64 0.93 -1.24
CA PHE A 5 -10.21 0.64 -1.33
C PHE A 5 -9.87 -0.81 -1.01
N TYR A 6 -10.78 -1.51 -0.36
CA TYR A 6 -10.48 -2.86 0.13
C TYR A 6 -10.14 -3.84 -0.99
N LEU A 7 -10.70 -3.62 -2.17
CA LEU A 7 -10.48 -4.52 -3.29
C LEU A 7 -9.30 -4.13 -4.16
N LYS A 8 -8.54 -3.12 -3.76
CA LYS A 8 -7.42 -2.65 -4.55
C LYS A 8 -6.12 -3.22 -4.04
N GLU A 9 -5.24 -3.54 -4.95
CA GLU A 9 -3.94 -4.09 -4.59
C GLU A 9 -2.85 -3.51 -5.46
N PHE A 10 -1.64 -3.55 -4.96
CA PHE A 10 -0.46 -3.13 -5.68
C PHE A 10 0.66 -4.12 -5.42
N GLN A 11 1.25 -4.64 -6.48
CA GLN A 11 2.36 -5.57 -6.38
C GLN A 11 3.66 -4.81 -6.61
N PHE A 12 4.58 -4.96 -5.68
CA PHE A 12 5.84 -4.25 -5.70
C PHE A 12 6.97 -5.27 -5.61
N PHE A 13 7.97 -5.11 -6.48
CA PHE A 13 9.15 -5.98 -6.46
C PHE A 13 10.31 -5.16 -5.90
N ASP A 14 10.85 -5.58 -4.75
CA ASP A 14 11.89 -4.81 -4.08
C ASP A 14 13.30 -5.20 -4.52
N GLY A 15 13.41 -5.93 -5.62
CA GLY A 15 14.68 -6.40 -6.13
C GLY A 15 15.06 -7.79 -5.68
N LYS A 16 14.31 -8.31 -4.70
CA LYS A 16 14.56 -9.64 -4.15
C LYS A 16 13.28 -10.42 -4.01
N ASP A 17 12.25 -9.79 -3.47
CA ASP A 17 10.98 -10.44 -3.19
C ASP A 17 9.83 -9.61 -3.74
N SER A 18 8.75 -10.29 -4.07
CA SER A 18 7.50 -9.62 -4.41
C SER A 18 6.73 -9.33 -3.15
N VAL A 19 6.21 -8.11 -3.06
CA VAL A 19 5.39 -7.68 -1.94
C VAL A 19 4.05 -7.24 -2.51
N VAL A 20 2.97 -7.70 -1.92
CA VAL A 20 1.63 -7.30 -2.36
C VAL A 20 0.98 -6.50 -1.24
N PHE A 21 0.50 -5.33 -1.59
CA PHE A 21 -0.23 -4.47 -0.66
C PHE A 21 -1.70 -4.49 -1.04
N ASN A 22 -2.57 -4.67 -0.05
CA ASN A 22 -4.01 -4.51 -0.23
C ASN A 22 -4.47 -3.42 0.72
N ILE A 23 -5.20 -2.44 0.20
CA ILE A 23 -5.67 -1.35 1.03
C ILE A 23 -6.85 -1.82 1.85
N LEU A 24 -6.72 -1.73 3.16
CA LEU A 24 -7.77 -2.12 4.07
C LEU A 24 -8.66 -0.94 4.41
N SER A 25 -8.06 0.21 4.69
CA SER A 25 -8.83 1.41 4.99
C SER A 25 -7.96 2.64 4.84
N VAL A 26 -8.61 3.78 4.60
CA VAL A 26 -7.95 5.08 4.61
C VAL A 26 -8.75 5.95 5.57
N ASP A 27 -8.06 6.55 6.52
CA ASP A 27 -8.70 7.37 7.54
C ASP A 27 -7.87 8.65 7.70
N GLY A 28 -8.36 9.73 7.07
CA GLY A 28 -7.65 10.99 7.10
C GLY A 28 -6.32 10.88 6.38
N ASP A 29 -5.23 11.11 7.12
CA ASP A 29 -3.89 11.04 6.57
C ASP A 29 -3.18 9.72 6.91
N LYS A 30 -3.95 8.69 7.25
CA LYS A 30 -3.41 7.38 7.55
C LYS A 30 -4.00 6.32 6.66
N ILE A 31 -3.20 5.35 6.30
CA ILE A 31 -3.65 4.21 5.50
C ILE A 31 -3.28 2.93 6.24
N THR A 32 -4.21 1.99 6.24
CA THR A 32 -3.97 0.66 6.77
C THR A 32 -3.95 -0.31 5.61
N VAL A 33 -2.89 -1.07 5.50
CA VAL A 33 -2.72 -2.02 4.40
C VAL A 33 -2.39 -3.40 4.94
N VAL A 34 -2.79 -4.40 4.17
CA VAL A 34 -2.37 -5.77 4.39
C VAL A 34 -1.15 -5.98 3.51
N VAL A 35 -0.05 -6.40 4.13
CA VAL A 35 1.20 -6.61 3.43
C VAL A 35 1.47 -8.11 3.37
N SER A 36 1.62 -8.63 2.16
CA SER A 36 1.92 -10.03 1.93
C SER A 36 3.31 -10.13 1.34
N LYS A 37 4.22 -10.78 2.05
CA LYS A 37 5.61 -10.91 1.61
C LYS A 37 6.13 -12.27 2.03
N CYS A 38 6.68 -13.00 1.08
CA CYS A 38 7.32 -14.31 1.33
C CYS A 38 6.39 -15.27 2.07
N GLY A 39 5.10 -15.25 1.71
CA GLY A 39 4.12 -16.11 2.33
C GLY A 39 3.65 -15.66 3.70
N LYS A 40 4.15 -14.52 4.17
CA LYS A 40 3.74 -13.97 5.45
C LYS A 40 2.81 -12.79 5.22
N ILE A 41 1.78 -12.70 6.04
CA ILE A 41 0.78 -11.66 5.93
C ILE A 41 0.77 -10.86 7.22
N SER A 42 0.80 -9.54 7.09
CA SER A 42 0.73 -8.66 8.25
C SER A 42 -0.11 -7.44 7.90
N VAL A 43 -0.55 -6.73 8.92
CA VAL A 43 -1.31 -5.49 8.75
C VAL A 43 -0.45 -4.36 9.28
N SER A 44 -0.32 -3.31 8.49
CA SER A 44 0.54 -2.18 8.83
C SER A 44 -0.17 -0.87 8.54
N ASP A 45 0.11 0.13 9.38
CA ASP A 45 -0.40 1.48 9.18
C ASP A 45 0.74 2.36 8.72
N TYR A 46 0.43 3.26 7.79
CA TYR A 46 1.41 4.22 7.30
C TYR A 46 0.78 5.60 7.26
N ASP A 47 1.62 6.62 7.36
CA ASP A 47 1.19 7.99 7.15
C ASP A 47 1.11 8.27 5.65
N LEU A 48 0.07 8.99 5.25
CA LEU A 48 -0.09 9.40 3.87
C LEU A 48 0.55 10.76 3.67
N HIS A 49 1.23 10.89 2.55
CA HIS A 49 1.85 12.15 2.12
C HIS A 49 1.30 12.49 0.75
N THR A 50 1.55 13.70 0.30
CA THR A 50 1.07 14.15 -1.01
C THR A 50 2.23 14.70 -1.80
N ASP A 51 2.31 14.32 -3.06
CA ASP A 51 3.23 14.94 -3.99
C ASP A 51 2.49 15.26 -5.29
N LYS A 52 3.21 15.62 -6.34
CA LYS A 52 2.58 16.00 -7.59
C LYS A 52 1.81 14.83 -8.24
N ASN A 53 2.10 13.62 -7.82
CA ASN A 53 1.45 12.42 -8.38
C ASN A 53 0.32 11.91 -7.50
N GLY A 54 0.06 12.54 -6.36
CA GLY A 54 -1.05 12.18 -5.50
C GLY A 54 -0.62 11.68 -4.14
N LEU A 55 -1.50 10.97 -3.48
CA LEU A 55 -1.24 10.43 -2.15
C LEU A 55 -0.36 9.20 -2.23
N TYR A 56 0.58 9.11 -1.31
CA TYR A 56 1.47 7.95 -1.24
C TYR A 56 1.88 7.67 0.21
N PHE A 57 2.39 6.48 0.45
CA PHE A 57 3.04 6.17 1.71
C PHE A 57 4.45 5.67 1.44
N GLU A 58 5.30 5.79 2.44
CA GLU A 58 6.71 5.41 2.31
C GLU A 58 6.91 3.98 2.77
N TYR A 59 7.70 3.24 2.03
CA TYR A 59 7.96 1.84 2.31
C TYR A 59 9.43 1.54 2.08
N GLY A 60 9.93 0.52 2.78
CA GLY A 60 11.28 0.06 2.60
C GLY A 60 12.26 0.75 3.53
N VAL A 61 13.54 0.47 3.32
CA VAL A 61 14.61 0.99 4.18
C VAL A 61 14.64 2.51 4.07
N ALA A 62 14.54 3.17 5.21
CA ALA A 62 14.55 4.65 5.28
C ALA A 62 13.42 5.29 4.47
N GLY A 63 12.34 4.54 4.19
CA GLY A 63 11.21 5.08 3.47
C GLY A 63 11.52 5.47 2.03
N LYS A 64 12.46 4.78 1.40
CA LYS A 64 12.90 5.14 0.06
C LYS A 64 11.86 4.93 -1.02
N GLU A 65 10.94 4.00 -0.81
CA GLU A 65 9.96 3.67 -1.82
C GLU A 65 8.68 4.44 -1.54
N HIS A 66 8.17 5.12 -2.56
CA HIS A 66 6.91 5.86 -2.45
C HIS A 66 5.85 5.06 -3.19
N ILE A 67 4.89 4.55 -2.43
CA ILE A 67 3.83 3.71 -2.97
C ILE A 67 2.59 4.59 -3.10
N HIS A 68 2.22 4.91 -4.33
CA HIS A 68 1.11 5.82 -4.59
C HIS A 68 -0.20 5.05 -4.62
N ILE A 69 -1.22 5.62 -3.99
CA ILE A 69 -2.53 4.97 -3.92
C ILE A 69 -3.12 4.77 -5.31
N ASP A 70 -2.89 5.73 -6.21
CA ASP A 70 -3.45 5.67 -7.55
C ASP A 70 -2.86 4.55 -8.40
N ASP A 71 -1.73 3.98 -7.97
CA ASP A 71 -1.12 2.86 -8.67
C ASP A 71 -1.77 1.53 -8.33
N PHE A 72 -2.63 1.51 -7.32
CA PHE A 72 -3.35 0.29 -6.94
C PHE A 72 -4.43 0.00 -7.95
N GLU A 73 -4.59 -1.28 -8.26
CA GLU A 73 -5.61 -1.73 -9.21
C GLU A 73 -6.58 -2.63 -8.48
N GLU A 74 -7.78 -2.73 -9.04
CA GLU A 74 -8.79 -3.57 -8.43
C GLU A 74 -8.37 -5.03 -8.48
N ALA A 75 -8.46 -5.69 -7.34
CA ALA A 75 -8.17 -7.11 -7.25
C ALA A 75 -9.39 -7.91 -7.74
N GLU A 76 -9.11 -9.00 -8.43
CA GLU A 76 -10.16 -9.88 -8.92
C GLU A 76 -10.69 -10.80 -7.84
#